data_f12f67ee9273e8c138e5bef4c48aef03
#
_entry.id   f12f67ee9273e8c138e5bef4c48aef03
#
_cell.length_a   1.000
_cell.length_b   1.000
_cell.length_c   1.000
_cell.angle_alpha   90.00
_cell.angle_beta   90.00
_cell.angle_gamma   90.00
#
_symmetry.space_group_name_H-M   'P 1'
#
loop_
_entity.id
_entity.type
_entity.pdbx_description
1 polymer ?
#
loop_
_entity_poly.entity_id
_entity_poly.type
_entity_poly.pdbx_seq_one_letter_code
_entity_poly.pdbx_strand_id
1 'polypeptide(L)'
;MEKGQKNENKGKKPLIIVAIVAVVAIIAFLIYRKVYDMLFGGAVAVSIDDVYSTIDACKVPIICIVVGIIAAIVVAVLVRKKEAALRKMIRWQSLMAGILVVVVAVNVICLNIEYSLINKVMTGSKGLSEETSEESKKLVEEIADEGVVLLKNENNSLPISTDTKLNIFGWGSTQPIYGGTGSGSVSEETAVSLIQGIENAGFETNKDLTKFYTDYRSDRPEIGMGGVDWTSVQPTIEDYNDAGIFEQAKEYSDTAVVVLTRSGGEGPDLPEKMSTDNTYNKTQMGGDVVYTTQKEDGGSDVSYLELTSRERDMLEEVNKDFSNVIVIVNSANAMELGFLDEYENINAALWIAGAGETGFNALGSILSGEVNPSGKLVDTYVYDLTKTPTYNNFGNFQYTNSSDVTGSDGSTAAFVNYVEGIYVGYKFYETAAVEGLIDYDSTVQFPFGYGLSYTTFEKKITDFKADGTTVTMQVEVKNTGDTAGKDVVEVYYTPPYYNGGIEKASTNLVEYAKTGMI
;
A
#
# COMPACT_ATOMS: atom_id res chain seq x y z
N MET A 1 -75.40 36.26 34.93
CA MET A 1 -74.98 35.82 33.58
C MET A 1 -73.48 36.09 33.42
N GLU A 2 -72.69 35.09 33.63
CA GLU A 2 -71.26 35.08 33.22
C GLU A 2 -70.73 33.67 33.44
N LYS A 3 -70.90 32.84 32.44
CA LYS A 3 -70.23 31.55 32.31
C LYS A 3 -69.78 31.42 30.83
N GLY A 4 -68.48 31.37 30.60
CA GLY A 4 -68.08 30.94 29.32
C GLY A 4 -66.81 31.64 28.79
N GLN A 5 -65.63 31.35 29.38
CA GLN A 5 -64.33 31.42 28.68
C GLN A 5 -63.22 30.79 29.53
N LYS A 6 -63.20 29.48 29.61
CA LYS A 6 -62.05 28.71 30.12
C LYS A 6 -62.13 27.32 29.53
N ASN A 7 -61.68 27.10 28.29
CA ASN A 7 -61.24 25.76 27.88
C ASN A 7 -60.67 25.68 26.44
N GLU A 8 -59.98 26.68 25.92
CA GLU A 8 -59.35 26.53 24.59
C GLU A 8 -57.81 26.30 24.59
N ASN A 9 -57.17 26.30 25.76
CA ASN A 9 -55.69 26.24 25.79
C ASN A 9 -55.11 24.91 26.25
N LYS A 10 -55.90 23.87 26.48
CA LYS A 10 -55.41 22.55 26.91
C LYS A 10 -55.03 21.61 25.76
N GLY A 11 -55.53 21.84 24.53
CA GLY A 11 -55.27 21.01 23.36
C GLY A 11 -54.05 21.40 22.55
N LYS A 12 -53.54 22.62 22.68
CA LYS A 12 -52.42 23.12 21.83
C LYS A 12 -51.02 22.75 22.34
N LYS A 13 -50.85 22.43 23.63
CA LYS A 13 -49.53 22.08 24.19
C LYS A 13 -48.95 20.75 23.70
N PRO A 14 -49.71 19.63 23.57
CA PRO A 14 -49.16 18.41 23.01
C PRO A 14 -48.83 18.55 21.51
N LEU A 15 -49.60 19.34 20.75
CA LEU A 15 -49.33 19.58 19.32
C LEU A 15 -48.02 20.36 19.10
N ILE A 16 -47.71 21.32 19.96
CA ILE A 16 -46.45 22.09 19.88
C ILE A 16 -45.23 21.20 20.18
N ILE A 17 -45.36 20.30 21.18
CA ILE A 17 -44.29 19.37 21.52
C ILE A 17 -44.04 18.38 20.36
N VAL A 18 -45.10 17.84 19.77
CA VAL A 18 -45.02 16.96 18.60
C VAL A 18 -44.39 17.70 17.40
N ALA A 19 -44.79 18.94 17.18
CA ALA A 19 -44.18 19.75 16.10
C ALA A 19 -42.69 20.04 16.34
N ILE A 20 -42.28 20.32 17.58
CA ILE A 20 -40.86 20.52 17.91
C ILE A 20 -40.07 19.23 17.73
N VAL A 21 -40.61 18.09 18.17
CA VAL A 21 -39.96 16.77 17.97
C VAL A 21 -39.83 16.43 16.48
N ALA A 22 -40.89 16.72 15.70
CA ALA A 22 -40.87 16.52 14.25
C ALA A 22 -39.83 17.42 13.55
N VAL A 23 -39.74 18.69 13.94
CA VAL A 23 -38.72 19.61 13.40
C VAL A 23 -37.31 19.18 13.79
N VAL A 24 -37.07 18.73 15.02
CA VAL A 24 -35.79 18.21 15.47
C VAL A 24 -35.43 16.93 14.70
N ALA A 25 -36.39 16.04 14.49
CA ALA A 25 -36.18 14.81 13.69
C ALA A 25 -35.87 15.12 12.22
N ILE A 26 -36.56 16.11 11.64
CA ILE A 26 -36.28 16.55 10.25
C ILE A 26 -34.89 17.18 10.16
N ILE A 27 -34.50 18.03 11.09
CA ILE A 27 -33.16 18.64 11.13
C ILE A 27 -32.11 17.54 11.32
N ALA A 28 -32.31 16.59 12.22
CA ALA A 28 -31.42 15.45 12.42
C ALA A 28 -31.31 14.59 11.16
N PHE A 29 -32.42 14.35 10.45
CA PHE A 29 -32.43 13.62 9.17
C PHE A 29 -31.70 14.39 8.06
N LEU A 30 -31.90 15.70 7.96
CA LEU A 30 -31.20 16.53 6.97
C LEU A 30 -29.70 16.63 7.24
N ILE A 31 -29.31 16.71 8.53
CA ILE A 31 -27.90 16.64 8.95
C ILE A 31 -27.35 15.25 8.64
N TYR A 32 -28.05 14.18 8.99
CA TYR A 32 -27.68 12.81 8.67
C TYR A 32 -27.48 12.62 7.16
N ARG A 33 -28.45 13.05 6.33
CA ARG A 33 -28.35 12.96 4.87
C ARG A 33 -27.17 13.75 4.32
N LYS A 34 -26.94 14.96 4.82
CA LYS A 34 -25.80 15.79 4.39
C LYS A 34 -24.45 15.23 4.84
N VAL A 35 -24.39 14.64 6.04
CA VAL A 35 -23.21 13.93 6.55
C VAL A 35 -23.02 12.62 5.78
N TYR A 36 -24.07 11.90 5.48
CA TYR A 36 -24.04 10.70 4.65
C TYR A 36 -23.53 11.00 3.23
N ASP A 37 -24.11 12.00 2.55
CA ASP A 37 -23.67 12.43 1.21
C ASP A 37 -22.22 12.95 1.21
N MET A 38 -21.74 13.50 2.32
CA MET A 38 -20.39 14.01 2.51
C MET A 38 -19.38 12.90 2.85
N LEU A 39 -19.79 11.87 3.60
CA LEU A 39 -18.94 10.73 3.97
C LEU A 39 -18.92 9.64 2.91
N PHE A 40 -20.00 9.47 2.16
CA PHE A 40 -20.18 8.38 1.19
C PHE A 40 -20.35 8.88 -0.26
N GLY A 41 -20.44 10.17 -0.48
CA GLY A 41 -20.69 10.80 -1.80
C GLY A 41 -19.45 11.29 -2.53
N GLY A 42 -18.26 11.05 -2.06
CA GLY A 42 -17.02 11.40 -2.77
C GLY A 42 -15.78 11.53 -1.88
N ALA A 43 -14.73 10.91 -2.24
CA ALA A 43 -13.32 11.11 -1.87
C ALA A 43 -12.82 10.62 -0.48
N VAL A 44 -13.66 10.10 0.41
CA VAL A 44 -13.16 9.39 1.61
C VAL A 44 -13.97 8.10 1.75
N ALA A 45 -13.36 6.97 1.46
CA ALA A 45 -13.94 5.66 1.77
C ALA A 45 -13.98 5.50 3.30
N VAL A 46 -15.18 5.58 3.88
CA VAL A 46 -15.43 5.31 5.30
C VAL A 46 -16.22 4.02 5.36
N SER A 47 -15.64 2.98 5.93
CA SER A 47 -16.33 1.70 6.10
C SER A 47 -17.42 1.78 7.16
N ILE A 48 -18.36 0.85 7.15
CA ILE A 48 -19.40 0.73 8.20
C ILE A 48 -18.72 0.50 9.56
N ASP A 49 -17.62 -0.22 9.59
CA ASP A 49 -16.87 -0.51 10.82
C ASP A 49 -16.19 0.74 11.39
N ASP A 50 -15.72 1.65 10.54
CA ASP A 50 -15.21 2.97 10.98
C ASP A 50 -16.31 3.80 11.64
N VAL A 51 -17.52 3.74 11.12
CA VAL A 51 -18.69 4.41 11.76
C VAL A 51 -18.98 3.79 13.13
N TYR A 52 -18.92 2.46 13.25
CA TYR A 52 -19.11 1.79 14.53
C TYR A 52 -17.99 2.09 15.52
N SER A 53 -16.74 2.10 15.10
CA SER A 53 -15.58 2.44 15.93
C SER A 53 -15.66 3.88 16.43
N THR A 54 -16.03 4.82 15.58
CA THR A 54 -16.28 6.23 15.93
C THR A 54 -17.40 6.38 16.95
N ILE A 55 -18.52 5.67 16.76
CA ILE A 55 -19.63 5.66 17.72
C ILE A 55 -19.18 5.08 19.06
N ASP A 56 -18.38 4.00 19.04
CA ASP A 56 -17.88 3.38 20.26
C ASP A 56 -16.90 4.29 21.00
N ALA A 57 -16.00 4.97 20.29
CA ALA A 57 -15.11 5.98 20.86
C ALA A 57 -15.87 7.15 21.50
N CYS A 58 -17.01 7.56 20.90
CA CYS A 58 -17.86 8.65 21.40
C CYS A 58 -18.89 8.20 22.44
N LYS A 59 -18.97 6.91 22.81
CA LYS A 59 -20.02 6.37 23.68
C LYS A 59 -20.16 7.09 25.03
N VAL A 60 -19.08 7.45 25.68
CA VAL A 60 -19.11 8.12 27.00
C VAL A 60 -19.73 9.52 26.90
N PRO A 61 -19.25 10.44 26.01
CA PRO A 61 -19.92 11.72 25.78
C PRO A 61 -21.41 11.59 25.40
N ILE A 62 -21.75 10.64 24.53
CA ILE A 62 -23.16 10.38 24.13
C ILE A 62 -24.01 9.97 25.32
N ILE A 63 -23.52 9.05 26.15
CA ILE A 63 -24.22 8.63 27.38
C ILE A 63 -24.41 9.83 28.31
N CYS A 64 -23.41 10.69 28.49
CA CYS A 64 -23.52 11.90 29.32
C CYS A 64 -24.61 12.84 28.80
N ILE A 65 -24.74 13.04 27.50
CA ILE A 65 -25.82 13.84 26.89
C ILE A 65 -27.20 13.23 27.22
N VAL A 66 -27.36 11.92 26.99
CA VAL A 66 -28.62 11.20 27.23
C VAL A 66 -29.02 11.29 28.72
N VAL A 67 -28.07 11.02 29.62
CA VAL A 67 -28.29 11.13 31.08
C VAL A 67 -28.66 12.56 31.48
N GLY A 68 -27.98 13.57 30.93
CA GLY A 68 -28.29 14.98 31.15
C GLY A 68 -29.72 15.36 30.74
N ILE A 69 -30.16 14.88 29.57
CA ILE A 69 -31.52 15.09 29.08
C ILE A 69 -32.53 14.42 30.00
N ILE A 70 -32.32 13.16 30.37
CA ILE A 70 -33.20 12.42 31.28
C ILE A 70 -33.28 13.13 32.64
N ALA A 71 -32.17 13.55 33.21
CA ALA A 71 -32.13 14.30 34.49
C ALA A 71 -32.93 15.60 34.39
N ALA A 72 -32.80 16.37 33.32
CA ALA A 72 -33.56 17.59 33.11
C ALA A 72 -35.08 17.33 33.04
N ILE A 73 -35.49 16.25 32.37
CA ILE A 73 -36.89 15.83 32.31
C ILE A 73 -37.41 15.43 33.69
N VAL A 74 -36.65 14.63 34.44
CA VAL A 74 -36.98 14.20 35.79
C VAL A 74 -37.15 15.41 36.71
N VAL A 75 -36.20 16.34 36.70
CA VAL A 75 -36.31 17.59 37.48
C VAL A 75 -37.55 18.39 37.09
N ALA A 76 -37.80 18.54 35.78
CA ALA A 76 -39.01 19.25 35.30
C ALA A 76 -40.32 18.61 35.77
N VAL A 77 -40.36 17.28 35.97
CA VAL A 77 -41.50 16.55 36.51
C VAL A 77 -41.60 16.73 38.03
N LEU A 78 -40.52 16.57 38.77
CA LEU A 78 -40.47 16.66 40.22
C LEU A 78 -40.90 18.03 40.75
N VAL A 79 -40.54 19.11 40.04
CA VAL A 79 -40.85 20.47 40.46
C VAL A 79 -42.27 20.93 40.07
N ARG A 80 -43.10 20.07 39.44
CA ARG A 80 -44.45 20.46 38.97
C ARG A 80 -45.36 21.00 40.08
N LYS A 81 -45.21 20.51 41.30
CA LYS A 81 -46.04 20.89 42.49
C LYS A 81 -45.44 22.05 43.27
N LYS A 82 -44.27 22.60 42.90
CA LYS A 82 -43.64 23.74 43.58
C LYS A 82 -44.28 25.07 43.16
N GLU A 83 -44.11 26.14 43.97
CA GLU A 83 -44.50 27.49 43.62
C GLU A 83 -44.02 27.94 42.24
N ALA A 84 -44.79 28.80 41.58
CA ALA A 84 -44.53 29.16 40.18
C ALA A 84 -43.17 29.79 39.95
N ALA A 85 -42.72 30.66 40.85
CA ALA A 85 -41.40 31.33 40.75
C ALA A 85 -40.25 30.32 40.94
N LEU A 86 -40.30 29.50 41.97
CA LEU A 86 -39.31 28.47 42.29
C LEU A 86 -39.26 27.39 41.19
N ARG A 87 -40.40 26.95 40.68
CA ARG A 87 -40.49 26.00 39.56
C ARG A 87 -39.86 26.56 38.30
N LYS A 88 -40.07 27.84 37.98
CA LYS A 88 -39.48 28.49 36.82
C LYS A 88 -37.94 28.56 36.96
N MET A 89 -37.46 28.97 38.11
CA MET A 89 -36.03 29.07 38.42
C MET A 89 -35.33 27.71 38.29
N ILE A 90 -35.85 26.66 38.96
CA ILE A 90 -35.24 25.32 38.91
C ILE A 90 -35.25 24.75 37.50
N ARG A 91 -36.31 24.95 36.72
CA ARG A 91 -36.37 24.51 35.32
C ARG A 91 -35.33 25.21 34.43
N TRP A 92 -35.12 26.52 34.62
CA TRP A 92 -34.10 27.25 33.90
C TRP A 92 -32.69 26.80 34.29
N GLN A 93 -32.43 26.58 35.57
CA GLN A 93 -31.15 26.06 36.06
C GLN A 93 -30.88 24.65 35.48
N SER A 94 -31.89 23.78 35.50
CA SER A 94 -31.76 22.42 34.93
C SER A 94 -31.55 22.45 33.42
N LEU A 95 -32.21 23.34 32.70
CA LEU A 95 -32.00 23.53 31.27
C LEU A 95 -30.58 24.01 30.98
N MET A 96 -30.08 25.02 31.70
CA MET A 96 -28.71 25.54 31.55
C MET A 96 -27.66 24.47 31.88
N ALA A 97 -27.89 23.67 32.93
CA ALA A 97 -27.01 22.55 33.26
C ALA A 97 -26.99 21.49 32.13
N GLY A 98 -28.16 21.17 31.57
CA GLY A 98 -28.25 20.26 30.42
C GLY A 98 -27.50 20.81 29.17
N ILE A 99 -27.67 22.09 28.87
CA ILE A 99 -26.93 22.74 27.79
C ILE A 99 -25.42 22.68 28.04
N LEU A 100 -24.96 22.91 29.27
CA LEU A 100 -23.54 22.84 29.62
C LEU A 100 -23.00 21.41 29.40
N VAL A 101 -23.75 20.38 29.80
CA VAL A 101 -23.35 18.97 29.54
C VAL A 101 -23.20 18.72 28.06
N VAL A 102 -24.15 19.18 27.23
CA VAL A 102 -24.05 19.03 25.76
C VAL A 102 -22.84 19.77 25.20
N VAL A 103 -22.61 21.01 25.64
CA VAL A 103 -21.44 21.80 25.17
C VAL A 103 -20.12 21.12 25.53
N VAL A 104 -20.01 20.62 26.78
CA VAL A 104 -18.79 19.91 27.21
C VAL A 104 -18.62 18.61 26.44
N ALA A 105 -19.67 17.82 26.28
CA ALA A 105 -19.59 16.56 25.53
C ALA A 105 -19.22 16.79 24.06
N VAL A 106 -19.81 17.78 23.40
CA VAL A 106 -19.47 18.14 22.02
C VAL A 106 -18.01 18.62 21.92
N ASN A 107 -17.54 19.43 22.87
CA ASN A 107 -16.13 19.84 22.89
C ASN A 107 -15.17 18.63 23.05
N VAL A 108 -15.51 17.68 23.92
CA VAL A 108 -14.71 16.47 24.10
C VAL A 108 -14.65 15.65 22.81
N ILE A 109 -15.79 15.47 22.14
CA ILE A 109 -15.84 14.79 20.85
C ILE A 109 -14.98 15.54 19.82
N CYS A 110 -15.23 16.83 19.63
CA CYS A 110 -14.62 17.61 18.56
C CYS A 110 -13.11 17.84 18.75
N LEU A 111 -12.65 18.00 20.00
CA LEU A 111 -11.26 18.42 20.27
C LEU A 111 -10.33 17.27 20.71
N ASN A 112 -10.89 16.16 21.20
CA ASN A 112 -10.07 15.07 21.73
C ASN A 112 -10.31 13.73 21.05
N ILE A 113 -11.54 13.44 20.60
CA ILE A 113 -11.86 12.13 20.01
C ILE A 113 -11.80 12.21 18.49
N GLU A 114 -12.53 13.14 17.91
CA GLU A 114 -12.72 13.22 16.44
C GLU A 114 -12.03 14.46 15.81
N TYR A 115 -11.04 15.03 16.50
CA TYR A 115 -10.37 16.24 16.00
C TYR A 115 -9.80 16.07 14.59
N SER A 116 -9.15 14.95 14.33
CA SER A 116 -8.54 14.66 13.02
C SER A 116 -9.59 14.51 11.92
N LEU A 117 -10.67 13.76 12.20
CA LEU A 117 -11.76 13.55 11.26
C LEU A 117 -12.50 14.87 10.97
N ILE A 118 -12.85 15.62 12.03
CA ILE A 118 -13.55 16.91 11.89
C ILE A 118 -12.66 17.92 11.16
N ASN A 119 -11.37 17.98 11.48
CA ASN A 119 -10.44 18.86 10.79
C ASN A 119 -10.33 18.50 9.31
N LYS A 120 -10.23 17.21 8.98
CA LYS A 120 -10.21 16.69 7.62
C LYS A 120 -11.49 17.06 6.84
N VAL A 121 -12.65 16.97 7.50
CA VAL A 121 -13.96 17.34 6.93
C VAL A 121 -14.12 18.86 6.81
N MET A 122 -13.70 19.63 7.83
CA MET A 122 -13.88 21.11 7.87
C MET A 122 -12.87 21.86 7.00
N THR A 123 -11.66 21.36 6.87
CA THR A 123 -10.66 21.95 5.97
C THR A 123 -10.97 21.67 4.52
N GLY A 124 -11.85 20.70 4.25
CA GLY A 124 -12.32 20.28 2.94
C GLY A 124 -11.16 20.22 1.94
N SER A 125 -10.76 19.09 1.47
CA SER A 125 -9.90 19.08 0.29
C SER A 125 -10.67 19.84 -0.80
N LYS A 126 -10.23 21.05 -1.12
CA LYS A 126 -10.56 21.59 -2.43
C LYS A 126 -9.91 20.59 -3.36
N GLY A 127 -10.70 19.75 -4.00
CA GLY A 127 -10.20 18.79 -4.96
C GLY A 127 -9.24 19.51 -5.91
N LEU A 128 -8.24 18.79 -6.39
CA LEU A 128 -7.39 19.32 -7.45
C LEU A 128 -8.26 19.80 -8.60
N SER A 129 -7.83 20.85 -9.29
CA SER A 129 -8.49 21.18 -10.56
C SER A 129 -8.35 20.01 -11.53
N GLU A 130 -9.27 19.86 -12.44
CA GLU A 130 -9.21 18.81 -13.47
C GLU A 130 -7.86 18.86 -14.23
N GLU A 131 -7.40 20.06 -14.58
CA GLU A 131 -6.10 20.29 -15.22
C GLU A 131 -4.92 19.77 -14.35
N THR A 132 -4.89 20.12 -13.06
CA THR A 132 -3.83 19.66 -12.15
C THR A 132 -3.89 18.14 -11.92
N SER A 133 -5.10 17.57 -11.87
CA SER A 133 -5.28 16.12 -11.76
C SER A 133 -4.71 15.40 -12.99
N GLU A 134 -5.03 15.87 -14.19
CA GLU A 134 -4.52 15.28 -15.43
C GLU A 134 -3.00 15.46 -15.60
N GLU A 135 -2.44 16.61 -15.20
CA GLU A 135 -0.99 16.80 -15.15
C GLU A 135 -0.32 15.84 -14.16
N SER A 136 -0.94 15.61 -12.99
CA SER A 136 -0.43 14.67 -11.99
C SER A 136 -0.42 13.23 -12.50
N LYS A 137 -1.48 12.80 -13.21
CA LYS A 137 -1.57 11.46 -13.82
C LYS A 137 -0.48 11.25 -14.86
N LYS A 138 -0.24 12.23 -15.72
CA LYS A 138 0.87 12.17 -16.70
C LYS A 138 2.22 12.06 -16.02
N LEU A 139 2.43 12.83 -14.95
CA LEU A 139 3.69 12.76 -14.19
C LEU A 139 3.88 11.39 -13.53
N VAL A 140 2.81 10.77 -13.00
CA VAL A 140 2.86 9.40 -12.45
C VAL A 140 3.28 8.40 -13.53
N GLU A 141 2.75 8.53 -14.74
CA GLU A 141 3.12 7.69 -15.87
C GLU A 141 4.59 7.90 -16.29
N GLU A 142 5.03 9.16 -16.44
CA GLU A 142 6.43 9.49 -16.70
C GLU A 142 7.39 8.93 -15.63
N ILE A 143 7.01 8.99 -14.34
CA ILE A 143 7.80 8.39 -13.25
C ILE A 143 7.90 6.87 -13.42
N ALA A 144 6.81 6.20 -13.80
CA ALA A 144 6.82 4.76 -14.03
C ALA A 144 7.65 4.37 -15.26
N ASP A 145 7.54 5.12 -16.37
CA ASP A 145 8.38 4.94 -17.57
C ASP A 145 9.88 5.01 -17.26
N GLU A 146 10.26 5.91 -16.34
CA GLU A 146 11.63 6.10 -15.91
C GLU A 146 12.07 5.10 -14.81
N GLY A 147 11.12 4.51 -14.09
CA GLY A 147 11.36 3.74 -12.88
C GLY A 147 11.25 2.22 -13.04
N VAL A 148 10.50 1.72 -14.03
CA VAL A 148 10.42 0.28 -14.29
C VAL A 148 11.79 -0.27 -14.65
N VAL A 149 12.17 -1.38 -14.03
CA VAL A 149 13.48 -2.01 -14.21
C VAL A 149 13.36 -3.28 -15.03
N LEU A 150 14.10 -3.37 -16.12
CA LEU A 150 14.26 -4.59 -16.89
C LEU A 150 15.34 -5.46 -16.21
N LEU A 151 14.93 -6.58 -15.60
CA LEU A 151 15.82 -7.48 -14.86
C LEU A 151 16.45 -8.55 -15.75
N LYS A 152 15.70 -9.05 -16.73
CA LYS A 152 16.13 -10.12 -17.64
C LYS A 152 15.55 -9.86 -19.03
N ASN A 153 16.34 -10.09 -20.10
CA ASN A 153 15.87 -10.05 -21.48
C ASN A 153 16.75 -10.94 -22.36
N GLU A 154 16.44 -12.20 -22.38
CA GLU A 154 17.15 -13.19 -23.18
C GLU A 154 16.47 -13.38 -24.53
N ASN A 155 17.23 -13.79 -25.53
CA ASN A 155 16.76 -14.06 -26.89
C ASN A 155 16.03 -12.88 -27.56
N ASN A 156 16.23 -11.63 -27.08
CA ASN A 156 15.48 -10.45 -27.51
C ASN A 156 13.95 -10.65 -27.35
N SER A 157 13.54 -11.27 -26.25
CA SER A 157 12.15 -11.55 -25.95
C SER A 157 11.30 -10.27 -25.79
N LEU A 158 11.91 -9.19 -25.36
CA LEU A 158 11.32 -7.85 -25.33
C LEU A 158 12.14 -6.90 -26.23
N PRO A 159 11.49 -5.91 -26.87
CA PRO A 159 10.05 -5.68 -26.93
C PRO A 159 9.33 -6.68 -27.83
N ILE A 160 8.01 -6.86 -27.59
CA ILE A 160 7.14 -7.72 -28.40
C ILE A 160 6.18 -6.88 -29.27
N SER A 161 5.76 -7.42 -30.40
CA SER A 161 4.75 -6.78 -31.24
C SER A 161 3.40 -6.73 -30.53
N THR A 162 2.67 -5.63 -30.65
CA THR A 162 1.32 -5.46 -30.13
C THR A 162 0.29 -6.39 -30.79
N ASP A 163 0.65 -7.01 -31.94
CA ASP A 163 -0.16 -8.07 -32.55
C ASP A 163 -0.10 -9.39 -31.75
N THR A 164 0.85 -9.52 -30.81
CA THR A 164 0.96 -10.70 -29.94
C THR A 164 -0.15 -10.69 -28.90
N LYS A 165 -0.89 -11.78 -28.83
CA LYS A 165 -1.88 -11.98 -27.79
C LYS A 165 -1.20 -12.45 -26.50
N LEU A 166 -1.67 -12.00 -25.35
CA LEU A 166 -1.04 -12.27 -24.07
C LEU A 166 -1.95 -13.05 -23.12
N ASN A 167 -1.42 -14.15 -22.58
CA ASN A 167 -1.99 -14.82 -21.42
C ASN A 167 -1.37 -14.23 -20.15
N ILE A 168 -2.17 -13.55 -19.33
CA ILE A 168 -1.65 -12.92 -18.10
C ILE A 168 -2.01 -13.80 -16.91
N PHE A 169 -1.03 -14.56 -16.42
CA PHE A 169 -1.14 -15.47 -15.29
C PHE A 169 -0.81 -14.79 -13.97
N GLY A 170 -1.23 -15.41 -12.88
CA GLY A 170 -1.02 -14.96 -11.52
C GLY A 170 -2.18 -14.11 -10.99
N TRP A 171 -2.66 -14.44 -9.79
CA TRP A 171 -3.75 -13.68 -9.15
C TRP A 171 -3.39 -12.19 -8.99
N GLY A 172 -2.11 -11.86 -8.81
CA GLY A 172 -1.60 -10.49 -8.81
C GLY A 172 -1.92 -9.68 -10.07
N SER A 173 -2.25 -10.33 -11.21
CA SER A 173 -2.66 -9.62 -12.43
C SER A 173 -3.97 -8.86 -12.26
N THR A 174 -4.88 -9.36 -11.42
CA THR A 174 -6.18 -8.75 -11.11
C THR A 174 -6.20 -8.05 -9.76
N GLN A 175 -5.16 -8.22 -8.95
CA GLN A 175 -4.97 -7.59 -7.65
C GLN A 175 -3.53 -7.02 -7.52
N PRO A 176 -3.13 -6.12 -8.43
CA PRO A 176 -1.80 -5.54 -8.41
C PRO A 176 -1.65 -4.52 -7.28
N ILE A 177 -0.41 -4.16 -6.97
CA ILE A 177 -0.09 -3.14 -5.98
C ILE A 177 0.02 -1.79 -6.67
N TYR A 178 -0.91 -0.89 -6.37
CA TYR A 178 -0.89 0.49 -6.86
C TYR A 178 -0.05 1.41 -5.98
N GLY A 179 -0.03 1.17 -4.68
CA GLY A 179 0.69 1.95 -3.69
C GLY A 179 1.03 1.14 -2.45
N GLY A 180 1.64 1.78 -1.47
CA GLY A 180 1.91 1.14 -0.19
C GLY A 180 0.66 1.01 0.68
N THR A 181 0.77 0.27 1.77
CA THR A 181 -0.23 0.26 2.84
C THR A 181 -0.27 1.60 3.57
N GLY A 182 -1.33 1.86 4.32
CA GLY A 182 -1.47 3.08 5.12
C GLY A 182 -1.69 4.33 4.27
N SER A 183 -0.99 5.42 4.59
CA SER A 183 -1.14 6.72 3.92
C SER A 183 -0.61 6.76 2.49
N GLY A 184 0.15 5.75 2.08
CA GLY A 184 0.62 5.56 0.70
C GLY A 184 -0.35 4.80 -0.21
N SER A 185 -1.53 4.43 0.28
CA SER A 185 -2.50 3.68 -0.51
C SER A 185 -3.10 4.50 -1.66
N VAL A 186 -3.44 3.82 -2.75
CA VAL A 186 -4.09 4.38 -3.93
C VAL A 186 -5.46 3.72 -4.09
N SER A 187 -6.46 4.49 -4.53
CA SER A 187 -7.80 3.95 -4.80
C SER A 187 -7.79 3.13 -6.09
N GLU A 188 -8.12 1.87 -5.99
CA GLU A 188 -8.25 0.96 -7.14
C GLU A 188 -9.38 1.37 -8.09
N GLU A 189 -10.44 2.03 -7.58
CA GLU A 189 -11.59 2.45 -8.38
C GLU A 189 -11.24 3.47 -9.46
N THR A 190 -10.21 4.29 -9.23
CA THR A 190 -9.78 5.37 -10.14
C THR A 190 -8.49 5.05 -10.87
N ALA A 191 -7.80 3.98 -10.46
CA ALA A 191 -6.51 3.61 -11.02
C ALA A 191 -6.65 2.81 -12.32
N VAL A 192 -5.68 2.97 -13.21
CA VAL A 192 -5.48 2.09 -14.37
C VAL A 192 -4.97 0.75 -13.86
N SER A 193 -5.72 -0.34 -14.07
CA SER A 193 -5.28 -1.66 -13.67
C SER A 193 -4.09 -2.14 -14.51
N LEU A 194 -3.34 -3.13 -14.00
CA LEU A 194 -2.19 -3.69 -14.71
C LEU A 194 -2.61 -4.21 -16.11
N ILE A 195 -3.71 -4.95 -16.19
CA ILE A 195 -4.24 -5.46 -17.46
C ILE A 195 -4.65 -4.30 -18.37
N GLN A 196 -5.35 -3.29 -17.83
CA GLN A 196 -5.75 -2.13 -18.62
C GLN A 196 -4.55 -1.34 -19.15
N GLY A 197 -3.48 -1.19 -18.36
CA GLY A 197 -2.23 -0.54 -18.80
C GLY A 197 -1.58 -1.27 -19.99
N ILE A 198 -1.56 -2.59 -19.97
CA ILE A 198 -1.07 -3.42 -21.08
C ILE A 198 -1.99 -3.25 -22.30
N GLU A 199 -3.30 -3.26 -22.12
CA GLU A 199 -4.27 -3.09 -23.22
C GLU A 199 -4.25 -1.68 -23.83
N ASN A 200 -3.97 -0.66 -23.03
CA ASN A 200 -3.84 0.73 -23.52
C ASN A 200 -2.69 0.88 -24.53
N ALA A 201 -1.65 0.05 -24.45
CA ALA A 201 -0.57 -0.01 -25.43
C ALA A 201 -0.94 -0.81 -26.72
N GLY A 202 -2.15 -1.35 -26.79
CA GLY A 202 -2.67 -2.03 -27.98
C GLY A 202 -2.61 -3.55 -27.94
N PHE A 203 -2.19 -4.17 -26.85
CA PHE A 203 -2.19 -5.63 -26.70
C PHE A 203 -3.59 -6.18 -26.50
N GLU A 204 -3.82 -7.39 -27.03
CA GLU A 204 -5.01 -8.20 -26.75
C GLU A 204 -4.68 -9.19 -25.63
N THR A 205 -5.47 -9.18 -24.53
CA THR A 205 -5.27 -10.07 -23.39
C THR A 205 -6.36 -11.15 -23.31
N ASN A 206 -6.02 -12.31 -22.75
CA ASN A 206 -6.95 -13.41 -22.53
C ASN A 206 -7.99 -13.06 -21.45
N LYS A 207 -9.22 -12.78 -21.89
CA LYS A 207 -10.31 -12.36 -21.00
C LYS A 207 -10.86 -13.50 -20.13
N ASP A 208 -10.79 -14.75 -20.59
CA ASP A 208 -11.24 -15.91 -19.81
C ASP A 208 -10.29 -16.14 -18.63
N LEU A 209 -8.98 -15.98 -18.87
CA LEU A 209 -7.97 -16.04 -17.81
C LEU A 209 -8.13 -14.89 -16.80
N THR A 210 -8.35 -13.67 -17.29
CA THR A 210 -8.65 -12.52 -16.42
C THR A 210 -9.88 -12.78 -15.55
N LYS A 211 -10.94 -13.31 -16.16
CA LYS A 211 -12.18 -13.63 -15.44
C LYS A 211 -11.97 -14.71 -14.39
N PHE A 212 -11.19 -15.75 -14.69
CA PHE A 212 -10.85 -16.81 -13.75
C PHE A 212 -10.21 -16.24 -12.47
N TYR A 213 -9.22 -15.36 -12.59
CA TYR A 213 -8.58 -14.73 -11.43
C TYR A 213 -9.48 -13.73 -10.71
N THR A 214 -10.30 -12.98 -11.44
CA THR A 214 -11.24 -12.02 -10.82
C THR A 214 -12.29 -12.74 -9.98
N ASP A 215 -12.78 -13.90 -10.44
CA ASP A 215 -13.77 -14.69 -9.73
C ASP A 215 -13.15 -15.48 -8.57
N TYR A 216 -11.87 -15.82 -8.65
CA TYR A 216 -11.18 -16.61 -7.63
C TYR A 216 -11.05 -15.83 -6.34
N ARG A 217 -11.65 -16.37 -5.26
CA ARG A 217 -11.65 -15.73 -3.94
C ARG A 217 -12.21 -14.30 -3.93
N SER A 218 -13.16 -14.01 -4.81
CA SER A 218 -13.90 -12.73 -4.85
C SER A 218 -14.71 -12.44 -3.58
N ASP A 219 -14.92 -13.46 -2.73
CA ASP A 219 -15.59 -13.38 -1.43
C ASP A 219 -14.64 -13.03 -0.28
N ARG A 220 -13.38 -12.70 -0.56
CA ARG A 220 -12.44 -12.27 0.48
C ARG A 220 -12.97 -11.03 1.22
N PRO A 221 -12.73 -10.97 2.54
CA PRO A 221 -13.10 -9.78 3.30
C PRO A 221 -12.37 -8.54 2.77
N GLU A 222 -13.09 -7.44 2.63
CA GLU A 222 -12.46 -6.14 2.41
C GLU A 222 -11.67 -5.72 3.66
N ILE A 223 -10.47 -5.20 3.45
CA ILE A 223 -9.62 -4.69 4.53
C ILE A 223 -10.08 -3.27 4.86
N GLY A 224 -10.54 -3.08 6.09
CA GLY A 224 -10.95 -1.76 6.58
C GLY A 224 -9.78 -0.77 6.72
N MET A 225 -10.12 0.49 6.93
CA MET A 225 -9.15 1.56 7.11
C MET A 225 -8.13 1.24 8.22
N GLY A 226 -6.86 1.38 7.93
CA GLY A 226 -5.76 1.07 8.85
C GLY A 226 -5.44 -0.41 8.99
N GLY A 227 -6.09 -1.29 8.22
CA GLY A 227 -5.72 -2.68 8.07
C GLY A 227 -4.68 -2.90 6.98
N VAL A 228 -4.13 -4.11 6.92
CA VAL A 228 -3.21 -4.55 5.86
C VAL A 228 -3.52 -5.98 5.45
N ASP A 229 -3.31 -6.27 4.18
CA ASP A 229 -3.45 -7.59 3.59
C ASP A 229 -2.09 -8.09 3.08
N TRP A 230 -1.55 -9.09 3.77
CA TRP A 230 -0.31 -9.76 3.39
C TRP A 230 -0.56 -11.07 2.64
N THR A 231 -1.77 -11.30 2.14
CA THR A 231 -2.05 -12.54 1.44
C THR A 231 -1.41 -12.57 0.06
N SER A 232 -0.92 -13.76 -0.31
CA SER A 232 -0.51 -14.09 -1.66
C SER A 232 -1.42 -15.22 -2.14
N VAL A 233 -2.60 -14.86 -2.59
CA VAL A 233 -3.61 -15.81 -3.06
C VAL A 233 -3.20 -16.34 -4.42
N GLN A 234 -3.30 -17.65 -4.61
CA GLN A 234 -3.05 -18.28 -5.90
C GLN A 234 -3.89 -19.55 -6.03
N PRO A 235 -4.56 -19.81 -7.16
CA PRO A 235 -5.28 -21.04 -7.41
C PRO A 235 -4.37 -22.27 -7.35
N THR A 236 -4.94 -23.41 -7.00
CA THR A 236 -4.24 -24.70 -7.09
C THR A 236 -4.19 -25.19 -8.54
N ILE A 237 -3.28 -26.10 -8.85
CA ILE A 237 -3.25 -26.76 -10.18
C ILE A 237 -4.56 -27.50 -10.47
N GLU A 238 -5.23 -28.03 -9.43
CA GLU A 238 -6.56 -28.63 -9.56
C GLU A 238 -7.60 -27.60 -10.02
N ASP A 239 -7.61 -26.40 -9.44
CA ASP A 239 -8.51 -25.30 -9.85
C ASP A 239 -8.30 -24.90 -11.32
N TYR A 240 -7.04 -24.80 -11.77
CA TYR A 240 -6.71 -24.53 -13.17
C TYR A 240 -7.19 -25.64 -14.12
N ASN A 241 -6.98 -26.90 -13.74
CA ASN A 241 -7.36 -28.06 -14.54
C ASN A 241 -8.87 -28.21 -14.62
N ASP A 242 -9.59 -28.05 -13.49
CA ASP A 242 -11.05 -28.13 -13.45
C ASP A 242 -11.71 -27.04 -14.29
N ALA A 243 -11.09 -25.87 -14.37
CA ALA A 243 -11.54 -24.77 -15.22
C ALA A 243 -11.01 -24.86 -16.67
N GLY A 244 -10.10 -25.79 -17.00
CA GLY A 244 -9.50 -25.96 -18.33
C GLY A 244 -8.62 -24.78 -18.77
N ILE A 245 -8.04 -24.06 -17.83
CA ILE A 245 -7.35 -22.79 -18.08
C ILE A 245 -6.08 -22.96 -18.90
N PHE A 246 -5.24 -23.96 -18.62
CA PHE A 246 -3.98 -24.14 -19.35
C PHE A 246 -4.22 -24.51 -20.82
N GLU A 247 -5.20 -25.39 -21.12
CA GLU A 247 -5.55 -25.73 -22.49
C GLU A 247 -6.08 -24.52 -23.26
N GLN A 248 -6.99 -23.75 -22.66
CA GLN A 248 -7.55 -22.53 -23.29
C GLN A 248 -6.46 -21.48 -23.53
N ALA A 249 -5.54 -21.30 -22.56
CA ALA A 249 -4.46 -20.34 -22.69
C ALA A 249 -3.49 -20.73 -23.82
N LYS A 250 -3.15 -22.02 -23.96
CA LYS A 250 -2.32 -22.51 -25.09
C LYS A 250 -2.98 -22.32 -26.45
N GLU A 251 -4.29 -22.51 -26.53
CA GLU A 251 -5.05 -22.24 -27.77
C GLU A 251 -5.09 -20.74 -28.11
N TYR A 252 -5.02 -19.88 -27.10
CA TYR A 252 -5.10 -18.43 -27.26
C TYR A 252 -3.79 -17.80 -27.74
N SER A 253 -2.65 -18.16 -27.14
CA SER A 253 -1.31 -17.63 -27.46
C SER A 253 -0.22 -18.53 -26.87
N ASP A 254 0.97 -18.51 -27.48
CA ASP A 254 2.19 -19.15 -26.98
C ASP A 254 3.02 -18.25 -26.05
N THR A 255 2.54 -17.03 -25.77
CA THR A 255 3.19 -16.06 -24.89
C THR A 255 2.42 -15.92 -23.58
N ALA A 256 3.15 -16.10 -22.48
CA ALA A 256 2.64 -15.94 -21.13
C ALA A 256 3.35 -14.78 -20.40
N VAL A 257 2.54 -13.98 -19.70
CA VAL A 257 3.01 -12.99 -18.73
C VAL A 257 2.61 -13.46 -17.34
N VAL A 258 3.55 -13.61 -16.43
CA VAL A 258 3.29 -14.04 -15.04
C VAL A 258 3.48 -12.86 -14.11
N VAL A 259 2.45 -12.53 -13.32
CA VAL A 259 2.46 -11.40 -12.40
C VAL A 259 2.55 -11.91 -10.95
N LEU A 260 3.58 -11.50 -10.26
CA LEU A 260 3.83 -11.79 -8.84
C LEU A 260 3.75 -10.48 -8.04
N THR A 261 2.99 -10.47 -6.96
CA THR A 261 2.77 -9.26 -6.16
C THR A 261 3.17 -9.44 -4.71
N ARG A 262 3.84 -8.42 -4.13
CA ARG A 262 4.14 -8.36 -2.70
C ARG A 262 3.91 -6.95 -2.18
N SER A 263 2.89 -6.78 -1.36
CA SER A 263 2.56 -5.50 -0.74
C SER A 263 3.60 -5.09 0.32
N GLY A 264 3.62 -3.82 0.63
CA GLY A 264 4.46 -3.24 1.67
C GLY A 264 4.07 -1.79 1.92
N GLY A 265 4.59 -1.19 2.96
CA GLY A 265 4.34 0.23 3.28
C GLY A 265 4.16 0.48 4.76
N GLU A 266 3.41 1.52 5.11
CA GLU A 266 3.14 1.91 6.48
C GLU A 266 2.24 0.90 7.21
N GLY A 267 2.52 0.65 8.47
CA GLY A 267 1.71 -0.23 9.31
C GLY A 267 2.55 -1.30 10.01
N PRO A 268 2.09 -2.56 10.07
CA PRO A 268 2.85 -3.64 10.69
C PRO A 268 4.01 -4.07 9.78
N ASP A 269 5.03 -4.64 10.40
CA ASP A 269 6.13 -5.30 9.70
C ASP A 269 5.62 -6.42 8.79
N LEU A 270 6.39 -6.72 7.74
CA LEU A 270 6.16 -7.87 6.89
C LEU A 270 6.22 -9.16 7.72
N PRO A 271 5.40 -10.17 7.40
CA PRO A 271 5.47 -11.46 8.08
C PRO A 271 6.80 -12.16 7.73
N GLU A 272 7.52 -12.64 8.74
CA GLU A 272 8.71 -13.47 8.53
C GLU A 272 8.35 -14.79 7.83
N LYS A 273 7.17 -15.32 8.15
CA LYS A 273 6.60 -16.52 7.54
C LYS A 273 5.13 -16.31 7.23
N MET A 274 4.68 -16.89 6.15
CA MET A 274 3.29 -16.95 5.74
C MET A 274 2.52 -18.01 6.56
N SER A 275 2.57 -17.94 7.89
CA SER A 275 1.96 -18.94 8.77
C SER A 275 0.90 -18.35 9.69
N THR A 276 0.03 -19.24 10.24
CA THR A 276 -1.01 -18.89 11.20
C THR A 276 -0.48 -18.44 12.56
N ASP A 277 0.80 -18.65 12.84
CA ASP A 277 1.42 -18.37 14.13
C ASP A 277 1.92 -16.92 14.25
N ASN A 278 1.58 -16.08 13.28
CA ASN A 278 1.90 -14.66 13.33
C ASN A 278 1.19 -13.99 14.52
N THR A 279 1.97 -13.28 15.32
CA THR A 279 1.51 -12.65 16.57
C THR A 279 0.71 -11.38 16.35
N TYR A 280 0.78 -10.79 15.15
CA TYR A 280 0.11 -9.55 14.82
C TYR A 280 -1.18 -9.84 14.04
N ASN A 281 -2.31 -9.62 14.67
CA ASN A 281 -3.63 -9.69 14.03
C ASN A 281 -4.31 -8.33 13.93
N LYS A 282 -3.66 -7.29 14.42
CA LYS A 282 -4.14 -5.90 14.38
C LYS A 282 -2.97 -4.94 14.14
N THR A 283 -3.20 -3.93 13.34
CA THR A 283 -2.29 -2.79 13.18
C THR A 283 -2.32 -1.89 14.43
N GLN A 284 -1.37 -0.97 14.53
CA GLN A 284 -1.37 0.05 15.59
C GLN A 284 -2.62 0.95 15.56
N MET A 285 -3.26 1.11 14.42
CA MET A 285 -4.52 1.83 14.26
C MET A 285 -5.76 0.97 14.53
N GLY A 286 -5.57 -0.31 14.91
CA GLY A 286 -6.64 -1.25 15.24
C GLY A 286 -7.29 -1.94 14.05
N GLY A 287 -6.83 -1.69 12.82
CA GLY A 287 -7.25 -2.39 11.62
C GLY A 287 -6.83 -3.86 11.62
N ASP A 288 -7.47 -4.68 10.81
CA ASP A 288 -7.15 -6.11 10.71
C ASP A 288 -5.85 -6.33 9.92
N VAL A 289 -5.05 -7.31 10.36
CA VAL A 289 -3.92 -7.84 9.60
C VAL A 289 -4.31 -9.22 9.08
N VAL A 290 -4.34 -9.38 7.77
CA VAL A 290 -4.72 -10.63 7.11
C VAL A 290 -3.48 -11.27 6.50
N TYR A 291 -3.34 -12.57 6.68
CA TYR A 291 -2.22 -13.37 6.19
C TYR A 291 -2.71 -14.50 5.30
N THR A 292 -1.85 -14.98 4.42
CA THR A 292 -2.03 -16.27 3.74
C THR A 292 -1.84 -17.39 4.74
N THR A 293 -2.82 -17.61 5.58
CA THR A 293 -2.74 -18.59 6.67
C THR A 293 -3.44 -19.88 6.32
N GLN A 294 -4.19 -19.88 5.24
CA GLN A 294 -5.00 -21.02 4.88
C GLN A 294 -4.15 -21.96 4.02
N LYS A 295 -4.31 -23.22 4.28
CA LYS A 295 -3.71 -24.28 3.47
C LYS A 295 -4.07 -24.13 1.99
N GLU A 296 -5.24 -23.56 1.74
CA GLU A 296 -5.78 -23.26 0.43
C GLU A 296 -5.02 -22.16 -0.31
N ASP A 297 -4.36 -21.26 0.39
CA ASP A 297 -3.61 -20.14 -0.20
C ASP A 297 -2.10 -20.43 -0.35
N GLY A 298 -1.64 -21.57 0.12
CA GLY A 298 -0.41 -22.20 -0.37
C GLY A 298 0.91 -21.83 0.27
N GLY A 299 1.00 -21.50 1.52
CA GLY A 299 2.34 -21.35 2.06
C GLY A 299 2.39 -21.02 3.52
N SER A 300 2.68 -22.00 4.34
CA SER A 300 2.85 -21.77 5.78
C SER A 300 4.31 -21.64 6.22
N ASP A 301 5.26 -22.10 5.41
CA ASP A 301 6.66 -22.27 5.84
C ASP A 301 7.66 -21.41 5.05
N VAL A 302 7.18 -20.65 4.08
CA VAL A 302 7.99 -19.72 3.28
C VAL A 302 7.90 -18.30 3.79
N SER A 303 8.93 -17.49 3.53
CA SER A 303 8.91 -16.06 3.76
C SER A 303 7.88 -15.39 2.85
N TYR A 304 7.30 -14.26 3.28
CA TYR A 304 6.46 -13.41 2.42
C TYR A 304 7.19 -12.97 1.15
N LEU A 305 8.51 -12.87 1.20
CA LEU A 305 9.36 -12.41 0.10
C LEU A 305 9.93 -13.57 -0.75
N GLU A 306 9.44 -14.80 -0.57
CA GLU A 306 9.70 -15.96 -1.41
C GLU A 306 8.47 -16.31 -2.26
N LEU A 307 8.65 -17.18 -3.27
CA LEU A 307 7.50 -17.79 -3.96
C LEU A 307 6.75 -18.73 -3.02
N THR A 308 5.43 -18.62 -2.99
CA THR A 308 4.58 -19.64 -2.38
C THR A 308 4.64 -20.92 -3.19
N SER A 309 4.29 -22.06 -2.58
CA SER A 309 4.23 -23.34 -3.30
C SER A 309 3.32 -23.28 -4.53
N ARG A 310 2.17 -22.59 -4.42
CA ARG A 310 1.22 -22.48 -5.54
C ARG A 310 1.71 -21.55 -6.66
N GLU A 311 2.43 -20.48 -6.33
CA GLU A 311 3.09 -19.66 -7.34
C GLU A 311 4.15 -20.48 -8.08
N ARG A 312 4.90 -21.32 -7.37
CA ARG A 312 5.89 -22.23 -7.95
C ARG A 312 5.22 -23.28 -8.85
N ASP A 313 4.18 -23.94 -8.37
CA ASP A 313 3.41 -24.93 -9.15
C ASP A 313 2.86 -24.30 -10.44
N MET A 314 2.30 -23.08 -10.37
CA MET A 314 1.83 -22.34 -11.54
C MET A 314 2.97 -22.05 -12.51
N LEU A 315 4.12 -21.54 -12.01
CA LEU A 315 5.29 -21.25 -12.85
C LEU A 315 5.83 -22.49 -13.53
N GLU A 316 5.83 -23.65 -12.86
CA GLU A 316 6.26 -24.92 -13.45
C GLU A 316 5.38 -25.32 -14.65
N GLU A 317 4.05 -25.23 -14.51
CA GLU A 317 3.15 -25.54 -15.61
C GLU A 317 3.21 -24.49 -16.73
N VAL A 318 3.31 -23.20 -16.40
CA VAL A 318 3.49 -22.14 -17.40
C VAL A 318 4.81 -22.32 -18.14
N ASN A 319 5.92 -22.57 -17.46
CA ASN A 319 7.21 -22.80 -18.10
C ASN A 319 7.22 -24.04 -19.01
N LYS A 320 6.47 -25.06 -18.67
CA LYS A 320 6.32 -26.28 -19.47
C LYS A 320 5.49 -26.06 -20.75
N ASP A 321 4.44 -25.25 -20.64
CA ASP A 321 3.43 -25.11 -21.68
C ASP A 321 3.70 -23.93 -22.65
N PHE A 322 4.48 -22.94 -22.23
CA PHE A 322 4.76 -21.72 -23.00
C PHE A 322 6.25 -21.55 -23.29
N SER A 323 6.59 -21.19 -24.52
CA SER A 323 7.96 -21.02 -24.97
C SER A 323 8.51 -19.61 -24.73
N ASN A 324 7.63 -18.64 -24.46
CA ASN A 324 8.00 -17.27 -24.13
C ASN A 324 7.25 -16.82 -22.88
N VAL A 325 7.96 -16.81 -21.76
CA VAL A 325 7.42 -16.40 -20.45
C VAL A 325 8.08 -15.10 -20.03
N ILE A 326 7.27 -14.11 -19.73
CA ILE A 326 7.67 -12.79 -19.22
C ILE A 326 7.18 -12.70 -17.78
N VAL A 327 8.05 -12.39 -16.83
CA VAL A 327 7.68 -12.23 -15.42
C VAL A 327 7.60 -10.74 -15.09
N ILE A 328 6.50 -10.33 -14.46
CA ILE A 328 6.33 -9.00 -13.87
C ILE A 328 6.33 -9.15 -12.34
N VAL A 329 7.33 -8.58 -11.71
CA VAL A 329 7.45 -8.51 -10.24
C VAL A 329 6.91 -7.16 -9.79
N ASN A 330 5.68 -7.13 -9.34
CA ASN A 330 5.04 -5.94 -8.76
C ASN A 330 5.18 -6.01 -7.23
N SER A 331 6.30 -5.51 -6.73
CA SER A 331 6.66 -5.63 -5.32
C SER A 331 7.19 -4.33 -4.74
N ALA A 332 6.71 -4.00 -3.55
CA ALA A 332 7.21 -2.87 -2.76
C ALA A 332 8.55 -3.17 -2.08
N ASN A 333 8.98 -4.44 -2.05
CA ASN A 333 10.17 -4.91 -1.34
C ASN A 333 11.03 -5.78 -2.25
N ALA A 334 12.32 -5.86 -1.95
CA ALA A 334 13.20 -6.84 -2.56
C ALA A 334 12.78 -8.24 -2.10
N MET A 335 12.51 -9.14 -3.06
CA MET A 335 12.16 -10.53 -2.82
C MET A 335 13.18 -11.47 -3.47
N GLU A 336 13.15 -12.74 -3.12
CA GLU A 336 14.00 -13.75 -3.74
C GLU A 336 13.54 -14.00 -5.18
N LEU A 337 14.42 -13.73 -6.14
CA LEU A 337 14.15 -13.89 -7.57
C LEU A 337 15.00 -14.99 -8.22
N GLY A 338 15.65 -15.83 -7.44
CA GLY A 338 16.47 -16.93 -7.93
C GLY A 338 15.76 -17.84 -8.93
N PHE A 339 14.43 -17.98 -8.80
CA PHE A 339 13.60 -18.75 -9.73
C PHE A 339 13.66 -18.23 -11.19
N LEU A 340 14.03 -16.97 -11.44
CA LEU A 340 14.20 -16.45 -12.79
C LEU A 340 15.30 -17.18 -13.57
N ASP A 341 16.24 -17.81 -12.86
CA ASP A 341 17.34 -18.58 -13.43
C ASP A 341 17.05 -20.09 -13.46
N GLU A 342 16.03 -20.55 -12.74
CA GLU A 342 15.64 -21.96 -12.66
C GLU A 342 14.80 -22.42 -13.87
N TYR A 343 14.02 -21.51 -14.47
CA TYR A 343 13.08 -21.81 -15.54
C TYR A 343 13.57 -21.29 -16.90
N GLU A 344 13.86 -22.23 -17.83
CA GLU A 344 14.53 -21.88 -19.09
C GLU A 344 13.67 -21.06 -20.07
N ASN A 345 12.33 -21.10 -19.95
CA ASN A 345 11.41 -20.33 -20.79
C ASN A 345 11.06 -18.95 -20.21
N ILE A 346 11.54 -18.62 -19.02
CA ILE A 346 11.48 -17.23 -18.52
C ILE A 346 12.54 -16.41 -19.25
N ASN A 347 12.13 -15.82 -20.36
CA ASN A 347 13.03 -15.07 -21.25
C ASN A 347 13.16 -13.60 -20.84
N ALA A 348 12.17 -13.03 -20.16
CA ALA A 348 12.24 -11.65 -19.69
C ALA A 348 11.62 -11.48 -18.30
N ALA A 349 12.13 -10.49 -17.58
CA ALA A 349 11.56 -10.10 -16.29
C ALA A 349 11.64 -8.58 -16.10
N LEU A 350 10.54 -8.02 -15.59
CA LEU A 350 10.39 -6.60 -15.26
C LEU A 350 10.07 -6.47 -13.77
N TRP A 351 10.62 -5.45 -13.13
CA TRP A 351 10.21 -5.06 -11.77
C TRP A 351 9.52 -3.70 -11.80
N ILE A 352 8.41 -3.60 -11.09
CA ILE A 352 7.68 -2.36 -10.84
C ILE A 352 7.23 -2.33 -9.38
N ALA A 353 7.47 -1.22 -8.69
CA ALA A 353 6.94 -0.96 -7.36
C ALA A 353 5.43 -0.63 -7.42
N GLY A 354 4.89 0.03 -6.41
CA GLY A 354 3.54 0.59 -6.47
C GLY A 354 3.42 1.60 -7.61
N ALA A 355 2.54 1.31 -8.57
CA ALA A 355 2.47 2.03 -9.83
C ALA A 355 1.74 3.39 -9.75
N GLY A 356 1.11 3.71 -8.62
CA GLY A 356 0.25 4.88 -8.53
C GLY A 356 -1.03 4.75 -9.36
N GLU A 357 -1.68 5.87 -9.65
CA GLU A 357 -2.99 5.86 -10.31
C GLU A 357 -2.91 5.46 -11.80
N THR A 358 -1.82 5.78 -12.51
CA THR A 358 -1.70 5.56 -13.98
C THR A 358 -0.43 4.84 -14.41
N GLY A 359 0.49 4.56 -13.49
CA GLY A 359 1.83 4.05 -13.84
C GLY A 359 1.85 2.65 -14.46
N PHE A 360 0.77 1.86 -14.37
CA PHE A 360 0.70 0.58 -15.11
C PHE A 360 0.65 0.76 -16.64
N ASN A 361 0.35 1.97 -17.16
CA ASN A 361 0.51 2.25 -18.59
C ASN A 361 1.96 2.04 -19.05
N ALA A 362 2.94 2.34 -18.20
CA ALA A 362 4.36 2.13 -18.50
C ALA A 362 4.71 0.67 -18.83
N LEU A 363 4.02 -0.31 -18.20
CA LEU A 363 4.25 -1.73 -18.53
C LEU A 363 3.89 -2.02 -19.99
N GLY A 364 2.74 -1.54 -20.46
CA GLY A 364 2.33 -1.69 -21.85
C GLY A 364 3.30 -1.02 -22.81
N SER A 365 3.70 0.22 -22.54
CA SER A 365 4.65 0.99 -23.35
C SER A 365 6.05 0.35 -23.40
N ILE A 366 6.49 -0.25 -22.29
CA ILE A 366 7.77 -0.99 -22.26
C ILE A 366 7.64 -2.31 -23.02
N LEU A 367 6.61 -3.11 -22.76
CA LEU A 367 6.41 -4.38 -23.48
C LEU A 367 6.35 -4.19 -24.99
N SER A 368 5.72 -3.11 -25.48
CA SER A 368 5.63 -2.79 -26.91
C SER A 368 6.91 -2.16 -27.50
N GLY A 369 7.81 -1.66 -26.65
CA GLY A 369 9.01 -0.94 -27.08
C GLY A 369 8.78 0.55 -27.40
N GLU A 370 7.60 1.09 -27.11
CA GLU A 370 7.36 2.53 -27.18
C GLU A 370 8.26 3.27 -26.17
N VAL A 371 8.46 2.67 -25.00
CA VAL A 371 9.43 3.12 -23.98
C VAL A 371 10.54 2.09 -23.86
N ASN A 372 11.79 2.55 -24.01
CA ASN A 372 12.97 1.74 -23.71
C ASN A 372 13.27 1.85 -22.21
N PRO A 373 13.20 0.75 -21.42
CA PRO A 373 13.40 0.78 -19.98
C PRO A 373 14.78 1.34 -19.61
N SER A 374 14.83 2.14 -18.58
CA SER A 374 16.03 2.79 -18.08
C SER A 374 16.07 2.90 -16.56
N GLY A 375 15.14 2.25 -15.87
CA GLY A 375 15.09 2.14 -14.42
C GLY A 375 16.28 1.36 -13.88
N LYS A 376 16.67 1.66 -12.64
CA LYS A 376 17.74 0.98 -11.92
C LYS A 376 17.24 0.56 -10.54
N LEU A 377 17.61 -0.63 -10.09
CA LEU A 377 17.32 -1.10 -8.76
C LEU A 377 17.99 -0.21 -7.71
N VAL A 378 17.22 0.17 -6.72
CA VAL A 378 17.67 0.95 -5.56
C VAL A 378 17.98 0.06 -4.35
N ASP A 379 17.89 -1.25 -4.54
CA ASP A 379 18.17 -2.28 -3.56
C ASP A 379 19.10 -3.34 -4.13
N THR A 380 19.72 -4.14 -3.26
CA THR A 380 20.50 -5.31 -3.66
C THR A 380 19.62 -6.55 -3.49
N TYR A 381 19.41 -7.29 -4.55
CA TYR A 381 18.63 -8.53 -4.54
C TYR A 381 19.55 -9.72 -4.35
N VAL A 382 19.23 -10.57 -3.40
CA VAL A 382 20.02 -11.75 -3.04
C VAL A 382 19.26 -13.03 -3.35
N TYR A 383 20.00 -14.12 -3.57
CA TYR A 383 19.39 -15.45 -3.76
C TYR A 383 18.77 -16.02 -2.49
N ASP A 384 19.21 -15.57 -1.32
CA ASP A 384 18.79 -16.07 0.00
C ASP A 384 18.72 -14.89 0.98
N LEU A 385 17.51 -14.50 1.36
CA LEU A 385 17.25 -13.38 2.26
C LEU A 385 17.85 -13.58 3.66
N THR A 386 18.10 -14.84 4.07
CA THR A 386 18.77 -15.13 5.36
C THR A 386 20.21 -14.63 5.39
N LYS A 387 20.78 -14.26 4.22
CA LYS A 387 22.13 -13.69 4.06
C LYS A 387 22.14 -12.16 4.15
N THR A 388 20.99 -11.53 4.26
CA THR A 388 20.95 -10.07 4.42
C THR A 388 21.49 -9.68 5.81
N PRO A 389 22.20 -8.55 5.93
CA PRO A 389 22.82 -8.16 7.22
C PRO A 389 21.78 -7.87 8.31
N THR A 390 20.56 -7.53 7.92
CA THR A 390 19.47 -7.15 8.82
C THR A 390 18.58 -8.32 9.22
N TYR A 391 18.68 -9.47 8.57
CA TYR A 391 17.75 -10.61 8.77
C TYR A 391 17.60 -11.04 10.22
N ASN A 392 18.72 -11.19 10.93
CA ASN A 392 18.72 -11.61 12.33
C ASN A 392 18.34 -10.47 13.31
N ASN A 393 18.24 -9.24 12.84
CA ASN A 393 17.83 -8.07 13.64
C ASN A 393 16.38 -7.66 13.40
N PHE A 394 15.72 -8.30 12.45
CA PHE A 394 14.31 -8.11 12.16
C PHE A 394 13.48 -9.08 13.02
N GLY A 395 12.47 -8.58 13.70
CA GLY A 395 11.57 -9.37 14.54
C GLY A 395 11.10 -8.64 15.79
N ASN A 396 10.22 -9.29 16.54
CA ASN A 396 9.62 -8.74 17.75
C ASN A 396 10.49 -9.07 18.98
N PHE A 397 11.66 -8.49 19.06
CA PHE A 397 12.58 -8.70 20.18
C PHE A 397 12.17 -7.86 21.39
N GLN A 398 12.17 -8.49 22.57
CA GLN A 398 11.83 -7.84 23.83
C GLN A 398 12.94 -8.08 24.86
N TYR A 399 13.23 -7.08 25.68
CA TYR A 399 14.09 -7.29 26.84
C TYR A 399 13.43 -8.21 27.86
N THR A 400 14.21 -8.97 28.60
CA THR A 400 13.69 -9.91 29.63
C THR A 400 12.93 -9.19 30.76
N ASN A 401 13.17 -7.89 30.94
CA ASN A 401 12.48 -7.01 31.89
C ASN A 401 11.53 -6.02 31.20
N SER A 402 11.07 -6.32 30.00
CA SER A 402 10.16 -5.42 29.23
C SER A 402 8.84 -5.15 29.97
N SER A 403 8.43 -6.04 30.88
CA SER A 403 7.28 -5.80 31.77
C SER A 403 7.43 -4.57 32.66
N ASP A 404 8.66 -4.09 32.88
CA ASP A 404 8.92 -2.87 33.68
C ASP A 404 8.68 -1.59 32.87
N VAL A 405 8.59 -1.71 31.54
CA VAL A 405 8.34 -0.64 30.59
C VAL A 405 7.14 -0.99 29.75
N THR A 406 5.97 -0.87 30.35
CA THR A 406 4.70 -1.11 29.65
C THR A 406 4.21 0.22 29.09
N GLY A 407 3.85 0.25 27.80
CA GLY A 407 3.18 1.40 27.21
C GLY A 407 1.83 1.67 27.88
N SER A 408 1.28 2.85 27.72
CA SER A 408 -0.01 3.26 28.29
C SER A 408 -1.18 2.39 27.79
N ASP A 409 -0.98 1.65 26.69
CA ASP A 409 -1.91 0.71 26.06
C ASP A 409 -1.71 -0.75 26.53
N GLY A 410 -0.74 -0.99 27.42
CA GLY A 410 -0.41 -2.33 27.90
C GLY A 410 0.55 -3.12 27.01
N SER A 411 1.05 -2.50 25.92
CA SER A 411 2.04 -3.12 25.04
C SER A 411 3.42 -3.23 25.73
N THR A 412 4.14 -4.30 25.45
CA THR A 412 5.54 -4.46 25.85
C THR A 412 6.44 -3.80 24.82
N ALA A 413 7.47 -3.09 25.27
CA ALA A 413 8.43 -2.43 24.40
C ALA A 413 9.27 -3.46 23.63
N ALA A 414 9.17 -3.46 22.31
CA ALA A 414 10.12 -4.14 21.43
C ALA A 414 11.34 -3.25 21.14
N PHE A 415 12.44 -3.85 20.72
CA PHE A 415 13.63 -3.11 20.30
C PHE A 415 14.19 -3.65 18.99
N VAL A 416 14.90 -2.80 18.26
CA VAL A 416 15.75 -3.14 17.13
C VAL A 416 17.19 -2.82 17.51
N ASN A 417 18.09 -3.77 17.28
CA ASN A 417 19.50 -3.62 17.59
C ASN A 417 20.29 -3.51 16.28
N TYR A 418 20.67 -2.28 15.89
CA TYR A 418 21.37 -1.98 14.63
C TYR A 418 22.84 -2.42 14.66
N VAL A 419 23.09 -3.73 14.87
CA VAL A 419 24.46 -4.27 14.97
C VAL A 419 25.22 -4.22 13.63
N GLU A 420 24.52 -4.17 12.51
CA GLU A 420 25.07 -4.02 11.16
C GLU A 420 25.76 -2.65 10.95
N GLY A 421 25.41 -1.65 11.73
CA GLY A 421 26.00 -0.31 11.67
C GLY A 421 25.86 0.31 10.28
N ILE A 422 27.00 0.64 9.64
CA ILE A 422 27.01 1.22 8.27
C ILE A 422 26.90 0.18 7.16
N TYR A 423 26.97 -1.12 7.49
CA TYR A 423 27.01 -2.21 6.54
C TYR A 423 25.61 -2.70 6.20
N VAL A 424 24.85 -1.88 5.46
CA VAL A 424 23.49 -2.18 4.97
C VAL A 424 23.44 -2.07 3.45
N GLY A 425 22.57 -2.87 2.82
CA GLY A 425 22.41 -2.91 1.36
C GLY A 425 23.74 -3.18 0.65
N TYR A 426 23.98 -2.56 -0.49
CA TYR A 426 25.19 -2.77 -1.30
C TYR A 426 26.50 -2.56 -0.52
N LYS A 427 26.52 -1.66 0.48
CA LYS A 427 27.71 -1.41 1.30
C LYS A 427 28.17 -2.65 2.04
N PHE A 428 27.22 -3.48 2.50
CA PHE A 428 27.53 -4.75 3.12
C PHE A 428 28.12 -5.73 2.10
N TYR A 429 27.40 -6.00 1.02
CA TYR A 429 27.80 -7.05 0.08
C TYR A 429 29.13 -6.74 -0.61
N GLU A 430 29.32 -5.50 -1.06
CA GLU A 430 30.57 -5.05 -1.68
C GLU A 430 31.75 -5.16 -0.70
N THR A 431 31.55 -4.76 0.55
CA THR A 431 32.62 -4.81 1.57
C THR A 431 32.91 -6.25 1.97
N ALA A 432 31.88 -7.06 2.22
CA ALA A 432 32.03 -8.46 2.61
C ALA A 432 32.73 -9.30 1.51
N ALA A 433 32.44 -9.01 0.25
CA ALA A 433 33.10 -9.66 -0.88
C ALA A 433 34.58 -9.26 -0.96
N VAL A 434 34.93 -7.98 -0.82
CA VAL A 434 36.32 -7.49 -0.82
C VAL A 434 37.11 -8.10 0.34
N GLU A 435 36.49 -8.28 1.51
CA GLU A 435 37.09 -8.91 2.68
C GLU A 435 37.09 -10.46 2.61
N GLY A 436 36.52 -11.06 1.58
CA GLY A 436 36.47 -12.51 1.38
C GLY A 436 35.54 -13.24 2.36
N LEU A 437 34.55 -12.54 2.89
CA LEU A 437 33.56 -13.09 3.83
C LEU A 437 32.41 -13.77 3.10
N ILE A 438 32.09 -13.35 1.88
CA ILE A 438 31.09 -13.94 1.00
C ILE A 438 31.65 -14.14 -0.41
N ASP A 439 31.06 -15.07 -1.14
CA ASP A 439 31.18 -15.17 -2.59
C ASP A 439 30.09 -14.27 -3.19
N TYR A 440 30.49 -13.20 -3.88
CA TYR A 440 29.55 -12.17 -4.37
C TYR A 440 28.54 -12.73 -5.36
N ASP A 441 29.04 -13.47 -6.37
CA ASP A 441 28.20 -13.95 -7.49
C ASP A 441 27.19 -15.02 -7.05
N SER A 442 27.51 -15.79 -6.02
CA SER A 442 26.56 -16.76 -5.44
C SER A 442 25.62 -16.17 -4.37
N THR A 443 25.88 -14.96 -3.92
CA THR A 443 25.07 -14.27 -2.90
C THR A 443 24.14 -13.24 -3.51
N VAL A 444 24.65 -12.41 -4.44
CA VAL A 444 23.91 -11.28 -5.04
C VAL A 444 23.44 -11.67 -6.43
N GLN A 445 22.14 -11.66 -6.64
CA GLN A 445 21.55 -11.87 -7.97
C GLN A 445 21.53 -10.60 -8.80
N PHE A 446 20.99 -9.52 -8.24
CA PHE A 446 20.98 -8.21 -8.89
C PHE A 446 21.60 -7.17 -7.94
N PRO A 447 22.71 -6.55 -8.34
CA PRO A 447 23.34 -5.51 -7.51
C PRO A 447 22.50 -4.22 -7.48
N PHE A 448 22.74 -3.37 -6.50
CA PHE A 448 22.28 -1.99 -6.51
C PHE A 448 22.69 -1.30 -7.82
N GLY A 449 21.78 -0.52 -8.42
CA GLY A 449 22.02 0.14 -9.71
C GLY A 449 21.80 -0.75 -10.93
N TYR A 450 21.43 -2.03 -10.74
CA TYR A 450 21.17 -2.95 -11.85
C TYR A 450 19.91 -2.56 -12.61
N GLY A 451 19.94 -2.74 -13.91
CA GLY A 451 18.83 -2.60 -14.83
C GLY A 451 19.30 -2.63 -16.26
N LEU A 452 18.63 -3.41 -17.09
CA LEU A 452 18.88 -3.55 -18.52
C LEU A 452 18.16 -2.48 -19.35
N SER A 453 18.48 -2.45 -20.63
CA SER A 453 17.84 -1.61 -21.64
C SER A 453 17.70 -2.41 -22.93
N TYR A 454 16.85 -1.98 -23.87
CA TYR A 454 16.79 -2.52 -25.24
C TYR A 454 17.97 -2.11 -26.11
N THR A 455 18.93 -1.37 -25.53
CA THR A 455 20.18 -0.98 -26.18
C THR A 455 21.34 -1.15 -25.22
N THR A 456 22.53 -0.88 -25.69
CA THR A 456 23.79 -0.96 -24.91
C THR A 456 24.50 0.38 -24.89
N PHE A 457 25.26 0.64 -23.82
CA PHE A 457 25.95 1.89 -23.61
C PHE A 457 27.41 1.65 -23.25
N GLU A 458 28.26 2.54 -23.74
CA GLU A 458 29.67 2.65 -23.36
C GLU A 458 29.87 3.93 -22.55
N LYS A 459 30.53 3.82 -21.40
CA LYS A 459 30.82 4.96 -20.50
C LYS A 459 32.32 5.21 -20.46
N LYS A 460 32.75 6.46 -20.61
CA LYS A 460 34.13 6.86 -20.57
C LYS A 460 34.33 8.17 -19.83
N ILE A 461 35.23 8.18 -18.84
CA ILE A 461 35.68 9.42 -18.21
C ILE A 461 36.57 10.17 -19.21
N THR A 462 36.18 11.39 -19.59
CA THR A 462 36.87 12.24 -20.55
C THR A 462 37.67 13.36 -19.90
N ASP A 463 37.27 13.78 -18.69
CA ASP A 463 38.02 14.73 -17.87
C ASP A 463 37.89 14.36 -16.39
N PHE A 464 38.97 14.53 -15.63
CA PHE A 464 39.02 14.26 -14.20
C PHE A 464 39.96 15.23 -13.51
N LYS A 465 39.42 15.95 -12.51
CA LYS A 465 40.17 16.88 -11.69
C LYS A 465 39.84 16.68 -10.22
N ALA A 466 40.88 16.55 -9.39
CA ALA A 466 40.75 16.57 -7.94
C ALA A 466 41.42 17.82 -7.38
N ASP A 467 40.73 18.59 -6.57
CA ASP A 467 41.22 19.81 -5.92
C ASP A 467 40.76 19.84 -4.45
N GLY A 468 41.66 19.48 -3.55
CA GLY A 468 41.36 19.28 -2.15
C GLY A 468 40.32 18.18 -1.93
N THR A 469 39.14 18.55 -1.46
CA THR A 469 38.01 17.65 -1.19
C THR A 469 37.00 17.60 -2.34
N THR A 470 37.23 18.34 -3.40
CA THR A 470 36.32 18.43 -4.55
C THR A 470 36.86 17.61 -5.72
N VAL A 471 36.03 16.74 -6.27
CA VAL A 471 36.28 16.02 -7.51
C VAL A 471 35.30 16.53 -8.57
N THR A 472 35.85 16.84 -9.74
CA THR A 472 35.05 17.21 -10.92
C THR A 472 35.42 16.22 -12.03
N MET A 473 34.44 15.66 -12.70
CA MET A 473 34.65 14.75 -13.83
C MET A 473 33.64 15.00 -14.94
N GLN A 474 34.02 14.65 -16.16
CA GLN A 474 33.14 14.54 -17.31
C GLN A 474 33.09 13.08 -17.73
N VAL A 475 31.87 12.59 -17.91
CA VAL A 475 31.62 11.22 -18.39
C VAL A 475 30.90 11.32 -19.73
N GLU A 476 31.50 10.79 -20.78
CA GLU A 476 30.85 10.57 -22.06
C GLU A 476 30.08 9.25 -22.00
N VAL A 477 28.79 9.29 -22.32
CA VAL A 477 27.95 8.09 -22.47
C VAL A 477 27.55 7.99 -23.93
N LYS A 478 27.90 6.87 -24.56
CA LYS A 478 27.60 6.58 -25.95
C LYS A 478 26.66 5.40 -26.05
N ASN A 479 25.57 5.58 -26.75
CA ASN A 479 24.71 4.47 -27.15
C ASN A 479 25.43 3.67 -28.25
N THR A 480 25.58 2.38 -28.06
CA THR A 480 26.28 1.46 -28.94
C THR A 480 25.37 0.47 -29.65
N GLY A 481 24.07 0.50 -29.36
CA GLY A 481 23.07 -0.30 -30.06
C GLY A 481 22.25 0.54 -31.05
N ASP A 482 21.15 -0.04 -31.52
CA ASP A 482 20.31 0.54 -32.57
C ASP A 482 19.03 1.23 -32.06
N THR A 483 18.73 1.11 -30.77
CA THR A 483 17.53 1.67 -30.15
C THR A 483 17.91 2.85 -29.26
N ALA A 484 17.23 4.00 -29.44
CA ALA A 484 17.42 5.15 -28.57
C ALA A 484 17.07 4.79 -27.11
N GLY A 485 17.85 5.29 -26.17
CA GLY A 485 17.67 4.98 -24.76
C GLY A 485 18.34 5.96 -23.82
N LYS A 486 18.13 5.72 -22.53
CA LYS A 486 18.76 6.48 -21.45
C LYS A 486 19.58 5.54 -20.58
N ASP A 487 20.65 6.07 -19.99
CA ASP A 487 21.47 5.31 -19.04
C ASP A 487 21.78 6.12 -17.80
N VAL A 488 22.12 5.44 -16.72
CA VAL A 488 22.49 6.06 -15.44
C VAL A 488 24.00 5.92 -15.24
N VAL A 489 24.64 7.03 -14.92
CA VAL A 489 26.04 7.07 -14.47
C VAL A 489 26.02 7.18 -12.96
N GLU A 490 26.64 6.22 -12.30
CA GLU A 490 26.82 6.19 -10.85
C GLU A 490 28.29 6.36 -10.51
N VAL A 491 28.59 7.21 -9.56
CA VAL A 491 29.95 7.52 -9.12
C VAL A 491 30.14 7.01 -7.71
N TYR A 492 31.07 6.09 -7.55
CA TYR A 492 31.39 5.49 -6.27
C TYR A 492 32.77 5.93 -5.79
N TYR A 493 32.91 6.00 -4.47
CA TYR A 493 34.14 6.31 -3.78
C TYR A 493 34.54 5.15 -2.86
N THR A 494 35.80 4.70 -3.00
CA THR A 494 36.43 3.72 -2.11
C THR A 494 37.36 4.45 -1.14
N PRO A 495 36.96 4.65 0.13
CA PRO A 495 37.81 5.32 1.10
C PRO A 495 38.97 4.42 1.54
N PRO A 496 40.17 4.97 1.82
CA PRO A 496 41.26 4.17 2.37
C PRO A 496 40.86 3.65 3.76
N TYR A 497 41.01 2.35 3.98
CA TYR A 497 40.75 1.69 5.25
C TYR A 497 42.07 1.23 5.89
N TYR A 498 42.18 1.44 7.19
CA TYR A 498 43.31 1.00 7.99
C TYR A 498 42.80 0.21 9.18
N ASN A 499 43.30 -1.01 9.36
CA ASN A 499 42.88 -1.88 10.48
C ASN A 499 43.01 -1.16 11.83
N GLY A 500 41.92 -1.15 12.60
CA GLY A 500 41.79 -0.42 13.86
C GLY A 500 41.46 1.07 13.71
N GLY A 501 41.21 1.54 12.49
CA GLY A 501 40.69 2.87 12.20
C GLY A 501 39.16 2.95 12.29
N ILE A 502 38.60 4.04 11.77
CA ILE A 502 37.14 4.23 11.65
C ILE A 502 36.60 3.27 10.59
N GLU A 503 35.50 2.59 10.88
CA GLU A 503 34.79 1.73 9.96
C GLU A 503 34.34 2.48 8.71
N LYS A 504 34.55 1.86 7.54
CA LYS A 504 34.25 2.41 6.23
C LYS A 504 33.84 1.29 5.29
N ALA A 505 32.75 1.45 4.61
CA ALA A 505 32.39 0.55 3.52
C ALA A 505 33.37 0.71 2.33
N SER A 506 33.66 -0.39 1.65
CA SER A 506 34.54 -0.39 0.46
C SER A 506 33.98 0.46 -0.67
N THR A 507 32.67 0.49 -0.81
CA THR A 507 31.94 1.13 -1.92
C THR A 507 30.89 2.09 -1.36
N ASN A 508 30.94 3.35 -1.78
CA ASN A 508 30.02 4.39 -1.34
C ASN A 508 29.58 5.23 -2.54
N LEU A 509 28.29 5.24 -2.85
CA LEU A 509 27.71 6.12 -3.88
C LEU A 509 27.83 7.58 -3.41
N VAL A 510 28.39 8.43 -4.25
CA VAL A 510 28.58 9.85 -3.95
C VAL A 510 27.84 10.77 -4.92
N GLU A 511 27.57 10.31 -6.14
CA GLU A 511 26.81 11.06 -7.13
C GLU A 511 26.21 10.10 -8.17
N TYR A 512 25.11 10.49 -8.79
CA TYR A 512 24.57 9.81 -9.96
C TYR A 512 23.83 10.79 -10.88
N ALA A 513 23.77 10.45 -12.15
CA ALA A 513 23.02 11.21 -13.14
C ALA A 513 22.47 10.30 -14.23
N LYS A 514 21.24 10.56 -14.67
CA LYS A 514 20.63 9.90 -15.81
C LYS A 514 20.82 10.74 -17.07
N THR A 515 21.17 10.12 -18.19
CA THR A 515 21.30 10.84 -19.47
C THR A 515 19.94 11.30 -20.00
N GLY A 516 19.93 12.24 -20.90
CA GLY A 516 18.82 12.38 -21.83
C GLY A 516 18.72 11.17 -22.76
N MET A 517 17.74 11.20 -23.66
CA MET A 517 17.62 10.21 -24.74
C MET A 517 18.81 10.35 -25.71
N ILE A 518 19.56 9.29 -25.93
CA ILE A 518 20.73 9.23 -26.81
C ILE A 518 20.67 8.04 -27.75
#